data_0a0685d7971d54a308356bdcfcafa382
#
_entry.id   0a0685d7971d54a308356bdcfcafa382
#
_cell.length_a   1.000
_cell.length_b   1.000
_cell.length_c   1.000
_cell.angle_alpha   90.00
_cell.angle_beta   90.00
_cell.angle_gamma   90.00
#
_symmetry.space_group_name_H-M   'P 1'
#
loop_
_entity.id
_entity.type
_entity.pdbx_description
1 polymer ?
#
loop_
_entity_poly.entity_id
_entity_poly.type
_entity_poly.pdbx_seq_one_letter_code
_entity_poly.pdbx_strand_id
1 'polypeptide(L)'
;MAASTDQPTLVLLHGLLGDADDWRPVIEALSGIDCHALDLPGHGHNQHLRVNGFDEANAWLCGELAARDIEHYRLAGYSLGGRLALYHASQSPAGLQAILLENCHPGLPEAERAARLAHDEGWARRFEQEPLPLVLADWYRQGVFADLDETAR
;
A
#
# COMPACT_ATOMS: atom_id res chain seq x y z
N MET A 1 1.78 -5.63 -36.65
CA MET A 1 1.73 -6.78 -35.74
C MET A 1 1.44 -6.22 -34.36
N ALA A 2 0.24 -6.41 -33.83
CA ALA A 2 -0.09 -6.01 -32.46
C ALA A 2 0.82 -6.83 -31.52
N ALA A 3 1.52 -6.17 -30.61
CA ALA A 3 2.25 -6.83 -29.55
C ALA A 3 1.24 -7.68 -28.76
N SER A 4 1.57 -8.95 -28.57
CA SER A 4 0.77 -9.87 -27.74
C SER A 4 0.64 -9.29 -26.35
N THR A 5 -0.59 -8.97 -25.95
CA THR A 5 -0.95 -8.41 -24.65
C THR A 5 -1.00 -9.48 -23.56
N ASP A 6 -0.13 -10.47 -23.63
CA ASP A 6 -0.12 -11.61 -22.70
C ASP A 6 0.82 -11.40 -21.49
N GLN A 7 1.32 -10.18 -21.27
CA GLN A 7 2.08 -9.87 -20.09
C GLN A 7 1.13 -9.31 -19.02
N PRO A 8 1.12 -9.89 -17.82
CA PRO A 8 0.25 -9.42 -16.75
C PRO A 8 0.66 -8.00 -16.32
N THR A 9 -0.36 -7.18 -16.10
CA THR A 9 -0.21 -5.83 -15.55
C THR A 9 0.43 -5.89 -14.16
N LEU A 10 1.34 -4.97 -13.87
CA LEU A 10 1.91 -4.78 -12.54
C LEU A 10 1.14 -3.68 -11.80
N VAL A 11 0.46 -4.05 -10.73
CA VAL A 11 -0.26 -3.11 -9.86
C VAL A 11 0.59 -2.84 -8.63
N LEU A 12 0.76 -1.55 -8.29
CA LEU A 12 1.69 -1.05 -7.28
C LEU A 12 0.92 -0.36 -6.16
N LEU A 13 1.17 -0.78 -4.90
CA LEU A 13 0.49 -0.30 -3.71
C LEU A 13 1.51 0.32 -2.73
N HIS A 14 1.38 1.61 -2.48
CA HIS A 14 2.31 2.39 -1.63
C HIS A 14 2.13 2.13 -0.12
N GLY A 15 3.00 2.71 0.70
CA GLY A 15 2.95 2.63 2.17
C GLY A 15 2.06 3.68 2.82
N LEU A 16 1.94 3.62 4.15
CA LEU A 16 1.24 4.65 4.93
C LEU A 16 1.92 6.01 4.75
N LEU A 17 1.12 7.07 4.58
CA LEU A 17 1.52 8.45 4.31
C LEU A 17 2.14 8.69 2.92
N GLY A 18 2.23 7.66 2.07
CA GLY A 18 2.65 7.78 0.68
C GLY A 18 1.47 8.00 -0.28
N ASP A 19 1.77 7.99 -1.56
CA ASP A 19 0.81 8.02 -2.66
C ASP A 19 1.34 7.24 -3.88
N ALA A 20 0.57 7.23 -4.97
CA ALA A 20 0.94 6.53 -6.20
C ALA A 20 2.24 7.04 -6.83
N ASP A 21 2.57 8.32 -6.62
CA ASP A 21 3.78 8.94 -7.17
C ASP A 21 5.08 8.39 -6.56
N ASP A 22 5.03 7.77 -5.38
CA ASP A 22 6.18 7.10 -4.78
C ASP A 22 6.74 5.99 -5.68
N TRP A 23 5.90 5.41 -6.53
CA TRP A 23 6.29 4.37 -7.46
C TRP A 23 6.85 4.87 -8.79
N ARG A 24 6.83 6.18 -9.05
CA ARG A 24 7.28 6.77 -10.33
C ARG A 24 8.70 6.33 -10.72
N PRO A 25 9.72 6.37 -9.84
CA PRO A 25 11.08 5.95 -10.21
C PRO A 25 11.14 4.46 -10.60
N VAL A 26 10.34 3.62 -9.96
CA VAL A 26 10.26 2.18 -10.27
C VAL A 26 9.58 1.97 -11.61
N ILE A 27 8.47 2.67 -11.89
CA ILE A 27 7.74 2.60 -13.15
C ILE A 27 8.64 3.04 -14.31
N GLU A 28 9.37 4.13 -14.14
CA GLU A 28 10.31 4.63 -15.15
C GLU A 28 11.44 3.63 -15.46
N ALA A 29 11.89 2.88 -14.45
CA ALA A 29 12.91 1.84 -14.62
C ALA A 29 12.36 0.55 -15.26
N LEU A 30 11.05 0.31 -15.19
CA LEU A 30 10.37 -0.88 -15.72
C LEU A 30 9.81 -0.65 -17.13
N SER A 31 10.64 -0.08 -18.03
CA SER A 31 10.21 0.21 -19.40
C SER A 31 9.64 -1.04 -20.10
N GLY A 32 8.46 -0.91 -20.70
CA GLY A 32 7.78 -2.00 -21.42
C GLY A 32 6.90 -2.91 -20.57
N ILE A 33 6.79 -2.66 -19.27
CA ILE A 33 5.83 -3.32 -18.39
C ILE A 33 4.65 -2.37 -18.18
N ASP A 34 3.44 -2.87 -18.36
CA ASP A 34 2.22 -2.13 -18.03
C ASP A 34 2.09 -2.03 -16.50
N CYS A 35 2.24 -0.82 -15.97
CA CYS A 35 2.27 -0.55 -14.54
C CYS A 35 1.16 0.41 -14.11
N HIS A 36 0.43 0.07 -13.05
CA HIS A 36 -0.61 0.89 -12.45
C HIS A 36 -0.33 1.10 -10.95
N ALA A 37 0.15 2.27 -10.58
CA ALA A 37 0.22 2.67 -9.18
C ALA A 37 -1.12 3.22 -8.71
N LEU A 38 -1.61 2.77 -7.56
CA LEU A 38 -2.90 3.14 -7.00
C LEU A 38 -2.73 3.92 -5.70
N ASP A 39 -3.48 5.01 -5.56
CA ASP A 39 -3.64 5.70 -4.28
C ASP A 39 -4.53 4.86 -3.37
N LEU A 40 -4.01 4.40 -2.23
CA LEU A 40 -4.80 3.64 -1.26
C LEU A 40 -5.95 4.48 -0.67
N PRO A 41 -7.03 3.87 -0.18
CA PRO A 41 -8.05 4.60 0.57
C PRO A 41 -7.44 5.45 1.68
N GLY A 42 -7.89 6.70 1.80
CA GLY A 42 -7.35 7.68 2.74
C GLY A 42 -6.09 8.41 2.30
N HIS A 43 -5.55 8.14 1.09
CA HIS A 43 -4.30 8.69 0.58
C HIS A 43 -4.49 9.33 -0.81
N GLY A 44 -3.62 10.25 -1.17
CA GLY A 44 -3.57 10.86 -2.50
C GLY A 44 -4.93 11.33 -3.01
N HIS A 45 -5.31 10.95 -4.21
CA HIS A 45 -6.62 11.26 -4.80
C HIS A 45 -7.78 10.55 -4.07
N ASN A 46 -7.50 9.49 -3.31
CA ASN A 46 -8.47 8.74 -2.53
C ASN A 46 -8.52 9.16 -1.04
N GLN A 47 -7.98 10.33 -0.68
CA GLN A 47 -7.96 10.84 0.69
C GLN A 47 -9.34 10.94 1.37
N HIS A 48 -10.40 11.04 0.58
CA HIS A 48 -11.79 11.11 1.05
C HIS A 48 -12.41 9.74 1.34
N LEU A 49 -11.84 8.66 0.82
CA LEU A 49 -12.33 7.30 1.03
C LEU A 49 -11.98 6.81 2.43
N ARG A 50 -12.93 6.16 3.07
CA ARG A 50 -12.74 5.52 4.38
C ARG A 50 -13.01 4.03 4.28
N VAL A 51 -12.16 3.25 4.90
CA VAL A 51 -12.29 1.79 5.02
C VAL A 51 -12.05 1.38 6.47
N ASN A 52 -12.80 0.40 6.96
CA ASN A 52 -12.75 -0.05 8.35
C ASN A 52 -11.84 -1.27 8.55
N GLY A 53 -11.09 -1.67 7.54
CA GLY A 53 -10.16 -2.79 7.62
C GLY A 53 -9.81 -3.37 6.27
N PHE A 54 -9.12 -4.49 6.28
CA PHE A 54 -8.63 -5.13 5.06
C PHE A 54 -9.75 -5.69 4.17
N ASP A 55 -10.90 -6.08 4.73
CA ASP A 55 -12.04 -6.54 3.93
C ASP A 55 -12.53 -5.44 2.99
N GLU A 56 -12.79 -4.23 3.52
CA GLU A 56 -13.26 -3.09 2.74
C GLU A 56 -12.15 -2.57 1.79
N ALA A 57 -10.90 -2.54 2.25
CA ALA A 57 -9.76 -2.16 1.41
C ALA A 57 -9.58 -3.15 0.25
N ASN A 58 -9.78 -4.44 0.47
CA ASN A 58 -9.76 -5.46 -0.57
C ASN A 58 -10.91 -5.32 -1.55
N ALA A 59 -12.12 -5.02 -1.07
CA ALA A 59 -13.27 -4.75 -1.94
C ALA A 59 -13.01 -3.52 -2.83
N TRP A 60 -12.41 -2.46 -2.27
CA TRP A 60 -11.95 -1.30 -3.03
C TRP A 60 -10.92 -1.72 -4.11
N LEU A 61 -9.88 -2.50 -3.76
CA LEU A 61 -8.87 -2.96 -4.72
C LEU A 61 -9.50 -3.77 -5.86
N CYS A 62 -10.41 -4.67 -5.56
CA CYS A 62 -11.15 -5.41 -6.58
C CYS A 62 -11.93 -4.47 -7.52
N GLY A 63 -12.55 -3.43 -6.98
CA GLY A 63 -13.22 -2.39 -7.76
C GLY A 63 -12.28 -1.60 -8.68
N GLU A 64 -11.09 -1.24 -8.18
CA GLU A 64 -10.06 -0.54 -8.97
C GLU A 64 -9.53 -1.38 -10.14
N LEU A 65 -9.31 -2.68 -9.89
CA LEU A 65 -8.91 -3.63 -10.93
C LEU A 65 -9.99 -3.77 -12.01
N ALA A 66 -11.24 -3.95 -11.59
CA ALA A 66 -12.38 -4.08 -12.50
C ALA A 66 -12.62 -2.81 -13.33
N ALA A 67 -12.51 -1.62 -12.71
CA ALA A 67 -12.69 -0.33 -13.40
C ALA A 67 -11.61 -0.07 -14.47
N ARG A 68 -10.50 -0.78 -14.42
CA ARG A 68 -9.40 -0.69 -15.40
C ARG A 68 -9.32 -1.88 -16.34
N ASP A 69 -10.28 -2.80 -16.29
CA ASP A 69 -10.31 -4.04 -17.08
C ASP A 69 -9.04 -4.90 -16.85
N ILE A 70 -8.47 -4.87 -15.63
CA ILE A 70 -7.28 -5.64 -15.25
C ILE A 70 -7.72 -7.02 -14.75
N GLU A 71 -7.65 -8.02 -15.64
CA GLU A 71 -8.05 -9.39 -15.34
C GLU A 71 -6.88 -10.27 -14.89
N HIS A 72 -5.66 -10.03 -15.42
CA HIS A 72 -4.44 -10.77 -15.11
C HIS A 72 -3.35 -9.82 -14.61
N TYR A 73 -2.91 -9.99 -13.39
CA TYR A 73 -2.02 -9.02 -12.75
C TYR A 73 -1.05 -9.65 -11.76
N ARG A 74 -0.02 -8.87 -11.46
CA ARG A 74 0.88 -9.06 -10.33
C ARG A 74 0.73 -7.88 -9.40
N LEU A 75 0.83 -8.10 -8.08
CA LEU A 75 0.82 -7.02 -7.11
C LEU A 75 2.22 -6.82 -6.54
N ALA A 76 2.69 -5.58 -6.51
CA ALA A 76 3.81 -5.19 -5.67
C ALA A 76 3.31 -4.23 -4.59
N GLY A 77 3.67 -4.48 -3.34
CA GLY A 77 3.21 -3.65 -2.23
C GLY A 77 4.32 -3.38 -1.22
N TYR A 78 4.42 -2.12 -0.82
CA TYR A 78 5.33 -1.67 0.21
C TYR A 78 4.57 -1.41 1.52
N SER A 79 5.07 -1.93 2.64
CA SER A 79 4.53 -1.69 4.00
C SER A 79 3.01 -1.94 4.09
N LEU A 80 2.17 -0.91 4.24
CA LEU A 80 0.70 -1.01 4.26
C LEU A 80 0.17 -1.63 2.96
N GLY A 81 0.65 -1.18 1.81
CA GLY A 81 0.29 -1.74 0.49
C GLY A 81 0.70 -3.21 0.37
N GLY A 82 1.84 -3.59 0.94
CA GLY A 82 2.28 -4.99 1.01
C GLY A 82 1.35 -5.85 1.87
N ARG A 83 0.84 -5.31 2.98
CA ARG A 83 -0.14 -6.02 3.82
C ARG A 83 -1.48 -6.19 3.11
N LEU A 84 -1.92 -5.18 2.36
CA LEU A 84 -3.13 -5.30 1.53
C LEU A 84 -2.94 -6.32 0.40
N ALA A 85 -1.79 -6.31 -0.29
CA ALA A 85 -1.46 -7.30 -1.32
C ALA A 85 -1.46 -8.73 -0.76
N LEU A 86 -0.91 -8.93 0.44
CA LEU A 86 -0.91 -10.22 1.11
C LEU A 86 -2.33 -10.66 1.50
N TYR A 87 -3.12 -9.73 2.05
CA TYR A 87 -4.53 -9.99 2.35
C TYR A 87 -5.32 -10.37 1.10
N HIS A 88 -5.17 -9.60 0.01
CA HIS A 88 -5.80 -9.89 -1.27
C HIS A 88 -5.42 -11.28 -1.80
N ALA A 89 -4.13 -11.63 -1.76
CA ALA A 89 -3.66 -12.96 -2.17
C ALA A 89 -4.27 -14.09 -1.33
N SER A 90 -4.52 -13.86 -0.03
CA SER A 90 -5.15 -14.84 0.86
C SER A 90 -6.59 -15.17 0.47
N GLN A 91 -7.26 -14.29 -0.28
CA GLN A 91 -8.61 -14.51 -0.82
C GLN A 91 -8.60 -15.33 -2.13
N SER A 92 -7.41 -15.71 -2.63
CA SER A 92 -7.25 -16.53 -3.84
C SER A 92 -7.95 -15.96 -5.09
N PRO A 93 -7.78 -14.67 -5.43
CA PRO A 93 -8.43 -14.07 -6.59
C PRO A 93 -7.90 -14.69 -7.89
N ALA A 94 -8.81 -14.99 -8.83
CA ALA A 94 -8.50 -15.77 -10.02
C ALA A 94 -7.44 -15.14 -10.94
N GLY A 95 -7.34 -13.81 -10.98
CA GLY A 95 -6.43 -13.10 -11.89
C GLY A 95 -5.04 -12.84 -11.34
N LEU A 96 -4.82 -13.03 -10.04
CA LEU A 96 -3.55 -12.78 -9.39
C LEU A 96 -2.53 -13.86 -9.74
N GLN A 97 -1.39 -13.47 -10.32
CA GLN A 97 -0.34 -14.39 -10.73
C GLN A 97 0.85 -14.43 -9.77
N ALA A 98 1.18 -13.30 -9.15
CA ALA A 98 2.27 -13.21 -8.19
C ALA A 98 2.11 -11.97 -7.29
N ILE A 99 2.76 -12.02 -6.13
CA ILE A 99 2.93 -10.86 -5.25
C ILE A 99 4.40 -10.62 -4.98
N LEU A 100 4.79 -9.34 -4.92
CA LEU A 100 6.08 -8.87 -4.43
C LEU A 100 5.81 -8.02 -3.19
N LEU A 101 6.41 -8.39 -2.09
CA LEU A 101 6.17 -7.76 -0.80
C LEU A 101 7.47 -7.15 -0.29
N GLU A 102 7.42 -5.85 0.02
CA GLU A 102 8.55 -5.14 0.59
C GLU A 102 8.17 -4.53 1.93
N ASN A 103 9.05 -4.71 2.92
CA ASN A 103 8.94 -4.14 4.27
C ASN A 103 7.57 -4.34 4.92
N CYS A 104 7.00 -5.54 4.78
CA CYS A 104 5.74 -5.92 5.42
C CYS A 104 5.83 -7.31 6.05
N HIS A 105 4.84 -7.64 6.88
CA HIS A 105 4.74 -8.93 7.57
C HIS A 105 3.28 -9.43 7.59
N PRO A 106 3.05 -10.75 7.67
CA PRO A 106 1.69 -11.33 7.62
C PRO A 106 0.85 -11.10 8.89
N GLY A 107 1.45 -10.53 9.91
CA GLY A 107 0.81 -10.27 11.20
C GLY A 107 1.80 -10.43 12.33
N LEU A 108 1.31 -10.27 13.56
CA LEU A 108 2.10 -10.42 14.79
C LEU A 108 1.62 -11.65 15.57
N PRO A 109 2.52 -12.26 16.36
CA PRO A 109 2.12 -13.25 17.38
C PRO A 109 1.00 -12.69 18.26
N GLU A 110 0.10 -13.56 18.69
CA GLU A 110 -1.07 -13.14 19.47
C GLU A 110 -0.70 -12.31 20.71
N ALA A 111 0.37 -12.70 21.41
CA ALA A 111 0.86 -11.98 22.58
C ALA A 111 1.26 -10.52 22.33
N GLU A 112 1.61 -10.16 21.10
CA GLU A 112 2.08 -8.81 20.73
C GLU A 112 0.95 -7.94 20.16
N ARG A 113 -0.18 -8.52 19.76
CA ARG A 113 -1.26 -7.82 19.04
C ARG A 113 -1.89 -6.70 19.85
N ALA A 114 -2.17 -6.95 21.15
CA ALA A 114 -2.79 -5.96 22.01
C ALA A 114 -1.92 -4.72 22.22
N ALA A 115 -0.62 -4.91 22.46
CA ALA A 115 0.34 -3.82 22.59
C ALA A 115 0.49 -3.03 21.28
N ARG A 116 0.53 -3.72 20.16
CA ARG A 116 0.60 -3.08 18.84
C ARG A 116 -0.66 -2.29 18.53
N LEU A 117 -1.85 -2.82 18.82
CA LEU A 117 -3.11 -2.11 18.63
C LEU A 117 -3.14 -0.81 19.44
N ALA A 118 -2.80 -0.87 20.73
CA ALA A 118 -2.76 0.31 21.58
C ALA A 118 -1.75 1.37 21.09
N HIS A 119 -0.61 0.93 20.55
CA HIS A 119 0.38 1.81 19.92
C HIS A 119 -0.19 2.49 18.67
N ASP A 120 -0.80 1.74 17.76
CA ASP A 120 -1.37 2.25 16.52
C ASP A 120 -2.56 3.20 16.79
N GLU A 121 -3.42 2.89 17.76
CA GLU A 121 -4.49 3.78 18.23
C GLU A 121 -3.93 5.08 18.85
N GLY A 122 -2.78 5.01 19.51
CA GLY A 122 -2.08 6.19 20.01
C GLY A 122 -1.70 7.14 18.88
N TRP A 123 -1.11 6.62 17.80
CA TRP A 123 -0.78 7.40 16.62
C TRP A 123 -2.03 7.92 15.90
N ALA A 124 -3.06 7.08 15.73
CA ALA A 124 -4.31 7.51 15.11
C ALA A 124 -4.91 8.73 15.81
N ARG A 125 -5.00 8.69 17.14
CA ARG A 125 -5.49 9.84 17.95
C ARG A 125 -4.64 11.09 17.75
N ARG A 126 -3.32 10.95 17.67
CA ARG A 126 -2.42 12.08 17.41
C ARG A 126 -2.67 12.71 16.05
N PHE A 127 -2.80 11.89 15.00
CA PHE A 127 -3.12 12.37 13.65
C PHE A 127 -4.48 13.06 13.56
N GLU A 128 -5.46 12.66 14.40
CA GLU A 128 -6.80 13.28 14.45
C GLU A 128 -6.83 14.59 15.25
N GLN A 129 -6.01 14.73 16.29
CA GLN A 129 -6.17 15.76 17.31
C GLN A 129 -5.05 16.79 17.36
N GLU A 130 -3.85 16.45 16.86
CA GLU A 130 -2.68 17.33 16.94
C GLU A 130 -2.39 17.98 15.56
N PRO A 131 -1.67 19.11 15.53
CA PRO A 131 -1.20 19.70 14.28
C PRO A 131 -0.33 18.74 13.49
N LEU A 132 -0.72 18.46 12.24
CA LEU A 132 -0.07 17.48 11.37
C LEU A 132 1.46 17.62 11.29
N PRO A 133 2.06 18.83 11.17
CA PRO A 133 3.53 18.96 11.12
C PRO A 133 4.24 18.42 12.35
N LEU A 134 3.63 18.57 13.55
CA LEU A 134 4.20 18.06 14.79
C LEU A 134 4.13 16.54 14.85
N VAL A 135 3.00 15.98 14.46
CA VAL A 135 2.81 14.52 14.44
C VAL A 135 3.76 13.87 13.45
N LEU A 136 3.90 14.43 12.24
CA LEU A 136 4.85 13.93 11.24
C LEU A 136 6.29 14.01 11.69
N ALA A 137 6.70 15.12 12.34
CA ALA A 137 8.04 15.26 12.89
C ALA A 137 8.39 14.14 13.91
N ASP A 138 7.42 13.76 14.75
CA ASP A 138 7.60 12.67 15.71
C ASP A 138 7.46 11.29 15.03
N TRP A 139 6.57 11.14 14.06
CA TRP A 139 6.40 9.92 13.30
C TRP A 139 7.71 9.46 12.65
N TYR A 140 8.41 10.37 11.98
CA TYR A 140 9.66 10.07 11.30
C TYR A 140 10.87 9.93 12.23
N ARG A 141 10.74 10.17 13.54
CA ARG A 141 11.77 9.85 14.55
C ARG A 141 11.77 8.39 14.98
N GLN A 142 10.75 7.60 14.60
CA GLN A 142 10.72 6.18 14.93
C GLN A 142 11.91 5.46 14.31
N GLY A 143 12.43 4.43 14.99
CA GLY A 143 13.63 3.71 14.57
C GLY A 143 13.54 3.06 13.19
N VAL A 144 12.33 2.76 12.71
CA VAL A 144 12.08 2.24 11.35
C VAL A 144 12.49 3.23 10.26
N PHE A 145 12.59 4.53 10.59
CA PHE A 145 12.98 5.61 9.67
C PHE A 145 14.40 6.14 9.93
N ALA A 146 15.21 5.43 10.72
CA ALA A 146 16.53 5.92 11.12
C ALA A 146 17.47 6.18 9.94
N ASP A 147 17.33 5.42 8.88
CA ASP A 147 18.16 5.50 7.67
C ASP A 147 17.69 6.56 6.65
N LEU A 148 16.53 7.20 6.89
CA LEU A 148 16.05 8.28 6.02
C LEU A 148 16.77 9.58 6.35
N ASP A 149 17.31 10.25 5.33
CA ASP A 149 17.83 11.60 5.46
C ASP A 149 16.69 12.65 5.56
N GLU A 150 17.07 13.92 5.84
CA GLU A 150 16.08 14.99 6.00
C GLU A 150 15.30 15.33 4.72
N THR A 151 15.81 14.95 3.54
CA THR A 151 15.13 15.19 2.26
C THR A 151 14.14 14.07 1.89
N ALA A 152 14.29 12.92 2.52
CA ALA A 152 13.42 11.75 2.33
C ALA A 152 12.31 11.63 3.40
N ARG A 153 12.19 12.61 4.33
CA ARG A 153 11.21 12.62 5.43
C ARG A 153 10.03 13.54 5.18
#